data_480efe163a0bf9f12d82b9b9fc31e462
#
_entry.id   480efe163a0bf9f12d82b9b9fc31e462
#
_cell.length_a   1.000
_cell.length_b   1.000
_cell.length_c   1.000
_cell.angle_alpha   90.00
_cell.angle_beta   90.00
_cell.angle_gamma   90.00
#
_symmetry.space_group_name_H-M   'P 1'
#
loop_
_entity.id
_entity.type
_entity.pdbx_description
1 polymer ?
#
loop_
_entity_poly.entity_id
_entity_poly.type
_entity_poly.pdbx_seq_one_letter_code
_entity_poly.pdbx_strand_id
1 'polypeptide(L)'
;MTQVVTVMNFKGGVGKTTCSIELATALARHYGKRTLVVDLDPQASATFYVMEQPHWKQWRETRGTTYNLFERRETHFPIRHAIVTDVLQERSTVFGFDLLPSDPNLVDVDLQLTDFVGHTILQRYFDDIQNEYDYIICDCPPNFNPVTKNSLWASDAYIVPTVPDFLSTYGIGLLRRSVNKLFAPTSPYRTATAPAPVLGGILLTRIKTNVKLHAQYCETVRYDYPGEVFKHTISDSILVADAAHNRLPISAIPLPKGHEVDLYQQFKEIAGEFISRIQHTRLLRKQAISQSSRTM
;
A
#
# COMPACT_ATOMS: atom_id res chain seq x y z
N MET A 1 3.91 17.87 2.76
CA MET A 1 4.97 16.88 2.46
C MET A 1 4.28 15.53 2.41
N THR A 2 4.39 14.86 1.30
CA THR A 2 3.81 13.55 0.97
C THR A 2 4.21 12.48 1.99
N GLN A 3 3.31 11.57 2.31
CA GLN A 3 3.59 10.39 3.12
C GLN A 3 3.51 9.15 2.23
N VAL A 4 4.57 8.38 2.20
CA VAL A 4 4.64 7.12 1.44
C VAL A 4 4.37 5.95 2.36
N VAL A 5 3.42 5.09 1.99
CA VAL A 5 3.00 3.95 2.81
C VAL A 5 2.98 2.68 1.97
N THR A 6 3.73 1.68 2.40
CA THR A 6 3.73 0.34 1.79
C THR A 6 2.64 -0.54 2.42
N VAL A 7 1.80 -1.15 1.60
CA VAL A 7 0.83 -2.17 2.01
C VAL A 7 1.39 -3.54 1.63
N MET A 8 1.72 -4.37 2.62
CA MET A 8 2.38 -5.64 2.37
C MET A 8 2.03 -6.74 3.38
N ASN A 9 2.08 -7.99 2.93
CA ASN A 9 2.06 -9.20 3.74
C ASN A 9 2.60 -10.35 2.89
N PHE A 10 3.33 -11.28 3.49
CA PHE A 10 3.88 -12.47 2.80
C PHE A 10 2.80 -13.44 2.34
N LYS A 11 1.65 -13.43 2.98
CA LYS A 11 0.52 -14.28 2.59
C LYS A 11 -0.29 -13.65 1.47
N GLY A 12 -0.59 -14.44 0.43
CA GLY A 12 -1.55 -14.09 -0.61
C GLY A 12 -2.99 -14.10 -0.07
N GLY A 13 -3.89 -13.34 -0.71
CA GLY A 13 -5.33 -13.37 -0.40
C GLY A 13 -5.74 -12.72 0.92
N VAL A 14 -4.86 -11.97 1.58
CA VAL A 14 -5.18 -11.23 2.82
C VAL A 14 -5.82 -9.86 2.59
N GLY A 15 -6.15 -9.51 1.34
CA GLY A 15 -6.81 -8.24 1.02
C GLY A 15 -5.88 -7.04 0.89
N LYS A 16 -4.58 -7.21 0.56
CA LYS A 16 -3.64 -6.09 0.33
C LYS A 16 -4.20 -5.10 -0.68
N THR A 17 -4.47 -5.57 -1.88
CA THR A 17 -5.00 -4.77 -2.99
C THR A 17 -6.33 -4.10 -2.65
N THR A 18 -7.25 -4.85 -2.02
CA THR A 18 -8.51 -4.27 -1.54
C THR A 18 -8.26 -3.13 -0.56
N CYS A 19 -7.36 -3.32 0.41
CA CYS A 19 -6.99 -2.29 1.36
C CYS A 19 -6.38 -1.07 0.67
N SER A 20 -5.48 -1.27 -0.31
CA SER A 20 -4.82 -0.18 -1.04
C SER A 20 -5.83 0.66 -1.81
N ILE A 21 -6.71 0.03 -2.59
CA ILE A 21 -7.70 0.69 -3.43
C ILE A 21 -8.80 1.36 -2.60
N GLU A 22 -9.39 0.64 -1.64
CA GLU A 22 -10.47 1.18 -0.81
C GLU A 22 -9.98 2.31 0.09
N LEU A 23 -8.77 2.18 0.65
CA LEU A 23 -8.15 3.22 1.45
C LEU A 23 -7.88 4.48 0.62
N ALA A 24 -7.31 4.35 -0.59
CA ALA A 24 -7.06 5.47 -1.48
C ALA A 24 -8.36 6.19 -1.85
N THR A 25 -9.40 5.41 -2.20
CA THR A 25 -10.72 5.93 -2.55
C THR A 25 -11.36 6.65 -1.36
N ALA A 26 -11.33 6.04 -0.18
CA ALA A 26 -11.94 6.64 1.03
C ALA A 26 -11.18 7.91 1.47
N LEU A 27 -9.85 7.94 1.35
CA LEU A 27 -9.03 9.12 1.63
C LEU A 27 -9.38 10.28 0.71
N ALA A 28 -9.52 10.01 -0.59
CA ALA A 28 -9.89 11.03 -1.56
C ALA A 28 -11.32 11.55 -1.30
N ARG A 29 -12.27 10.62 -1.19
CA ARG A 29 -13.69 10.95 -1.11
C ARG A 29 -14.11 11.59 0.20
N HIS A 30 -13.69 11.02 1.35
CA HIS A 30 -14.19 11.45 2.66
C HIS A 30 -13.30 12.48 3.35
N TYR A 31 -12.03 12.53 2.96
CA TYR A 31 -11.04 13.37 3.63
C TYR A 31 -10.35 14.36 2.71
N GLY A 32 -10.74 14.41 1.41
CA GLY A 32 -10.20 15.34 0.44
C GLY A 32 -8.68 15.22 0.24
N LYS A 33 -8.13 14.00 0.39
CA LYS A 33 -6.70 13.75 0.26
C LYS A 33 -6.34 13.39 -1.18
N ARG A 34 -5.32 14.04 -1.71
CA ARG A 34 -4.72 13.65 -2.99
C ARG A 34 -3.91 12.39 -2.77
N THR A 35 -4.32 11.29 -3.39
CA THR A 35 -3.73 9.97 -3.17
C THR A 35 -3.30 9.35 -4.48
N LEU A 36 -2.07 8.81 -4.52
CA LEU A 36 -1.55 7.99 -5.60
C LEU A 36 -1.46 6.54 -5.12
N VAL A 37 -2.04 5.60 -5.86
CA VAL A 37 -1.77 4.17 -5.70
C VAL A 37 -0.69 3.76 -6.70
N VAL A 38 0.35 3.09 -6.21
CA VAL A 38 1.43 2.53 -7.01
C VAL A 38 1.31 1.02 -6.96
N ASP A 39 0.91 0.40 -8.06
CA ASP A 39 0.77 -1.05 -8.16
C ASP A 39 2.12 -1.69 -8.49
N LEU A 40 2.68 -2.41 -7.52
CA LEU A 40 4.00 -3.06 -7.59
C LEU A 40 3.90 -4.59 -7.71
N ASP A 41 2.67 -5.14 -7.79
CA ASP A 41 2.48 -6.58 -8.00
C ASP A 41 2.49 -6.90 -9.50
N PRO A 42 3.35 -7.80 -9.99
CA PRO A 42 3.33 -8.24 -11.40
C PRO A 42 1.97 -8.82 -11.85
N GLN A 43 1.13 -9.25 -10.90
CA GLN A 43 -0.24 -9.68 -11.21
C GLN A 43 -1.18 -8.52 -11.56
N ALA A 44 -0.74 -7.27 -11.39
CA ALA A 44 -1.49 -6.05 -11.70
C ALA A 44 -2.90 -6.02 -11.07
N SER A 45 -3.03 -6.55 -9.85
CA SER A 45 -4.34 -6.69 -9.20
C SER A 45 -4.96 -5.34 -8.85
N ALA A 46 -4.18 -4.35 -8.38
CA ALA A 46 -4.70 -3.01 -8.12
C ALA A 46 -5.05 -2.28 -9.41
N THR A 47 -4.24 -2.49 -10.46
CA THR A 47 -4.48 -1.94 -11.78
C THR A 47 -5.82 -2.43 -12.34
N PHE A 48 -6.03 -3.76 -12.38
CA PHE A 48 -7.26 -4.32 -12.95
C PHE A 48 -8.48 -4.24 -12.04
N TYR A 49 -8.28 -3.88 -10.77
CA TYR A 49 -9.40 -3.53 -9.89
C TYR A 49 -10.15 -2.30 -10.39
N VAL A 50 -9.49 -1.36 -11.06
CA VAL A 50 -10.08 -0.07 -11.46
C VAL A 50 -9.95 0.25 -12.96
N MET A 51 -9.07 -0.44 -13.67
CA MET A 51 -8.75 -0.18 -15.08
C MET A 51 -9.13 -1.37 -15.97
N GLU A 52 -9.68 -1.13 -17.14
CA GLU A 52 -9.97 -2.17 -18.13
C GLU A 52 -8.71 -2.62 -18.86
N GLN A 53 -8.63 -3.91 -19.15
CA GLN A 53 -7.47 -4.49 -19.82
C GLN A 53 -7.13 -3.83 -21.17
N PRO A 54 -8.09 -3.49 -22.06
CA PRO A 54 -7.78 -2.80 -23.30
C PRO A 54 -7.19 -1.39 -23.07
N HIS A 55 -7.76 -0.66 -22.11
CA HIS A 55 -7.25 0.68 -21.74
C HIS A 55 -5.84 0.58 -21.13
N TRP A 56 -5.62 -0.35 -20.21
CA TRP A 56 -4.30 -0.63 -19.64
C TRP A 56 -3.27 -0.97 -20.72
N LYS A 57 -3.62 -1.82 -21.72
CA LYS A 57 -2.70 -2.18 -22.80
C LYS A 57 -2.26 -0.96 -23.60
N GLN A 58 -3.20 -0.13 -24.01
CA GLN A 58 -2.90 1.13 -24.69
C GLN A 58 -2.04 2.07 -23.84
N TRP A 59 -2.36 2.19 -22.54
CA TRP A 59 -1.60 3.03 -21.60
C TRP A 59 -0.17 2.55 -21.45
N ARG A 60 0.02 1.26 -21.24
CA ARG A 60 1.34 0.60 -21.16
C ARG A 60 2.22 0.92 -22.38
N GLU A 61 1.67 0.84 -23.57
CA GLU A 61 2.39 1.05 -24.81
C GLU A 61 2.73 2.54 -25.06
N THR A 62 1.88 3.46 -24.62
CA THR A 62 2.00 4.88 -24.95
C THR A 62 2.52 5.76 -23.81
N ARG A 63 2.26 5.37 -22.57
CA ARG A 63 2.54 6.16 -21.37
C ARG A 63 3.52 5.48 -20.43
N GLY A 64 3.54 4.15 -20.36
CA GLY A 64 4.36 3.36 -19.47
C GLY A 64 3.65 2.92 -18.19
N THR A 65 4.40 2.25 -17.33
CA THR A 65 3.93 1.58 -16.11
C THR A 65 5.02 1.64 -15.04
N THR A 66 4.78 1.02 -13.87
CA THR A 66 5.79 0.85 -12.82
C THR A 66 7.06 0.14 -13.31
N TYR A 67 6.97 -0.75 -14.30
CA TYR A 67 8.15 -1.40 -14.90
C TYR A 67 9.16 -0.39 -15.43
N ASN A 68 8.69 0.69 -16.08
CA ASN A 68 9.57 1.71 -16.67
C ASN A 68 10.40 2.47 -15.62
N LEU A 69 9.99 2.46 -14.35
CA LEU A 69 10.78 3.04 -13.25
C LEU A 69 12.02 2.19 -12.94
N PHE A 70 11.92 0.87 -13.13
CA PHE A 70 12.99 -0.08 -12.82
C PHE A 70 13.84 -0.45 -14.03
N GLU A 71 13.37 -0.14 -15.22
CA GLU A 71 14.09 -0.44 -16.45
C GLU A 71 15.40 0.37 -16.52
N ARG A 72 16.50 -0.28 -16.85
CA ARG A 72 17.79 0.39 -17.06
C ARG A 72 17.73 1.22 -18.34
N ARG A 73 17.67 2.53 -18.19
CA ARG A 73 17.64 3.51 -19.31
C ARG A 73 18.76 4.51 -19.15
N GLU A 74 19.25 5.05 -20.27
CA GLU A 74 20.21 6.15 -20.26
C GLU A 74 19.61 7.45 -19.70
N THR A 75 18.31 7.65 -19.88
CA THR A 75 17.58 8.85 -19.44
C THR A 75 16.58 8.49 -18.35
N HIS A 76 16.39 9.42 -17.40
CA HIS A 76 15.38 9.30 -16.36
C HIS A 76 13.96 9.29 -16.96
N PHE A 77 13.16 8.27 -16.62
CA PHE A 77 11.78 8.17 -17.09
C PHE A 77 10.89 9.16 -16.33
N PRO A 78 10.08 9.99 -17.00
CA PRO A 78 9.20 10.94 -16.29
C PRO A 78 8.01 10.21 -15.66
N ILE A 79 8.04 9.97 -14.35
CA ILE A 79 7.00 9.22 -13.63
C ILE A 79 5.58 9.75 -13.89
N ARG A 80 5.41 11.09 -14.00
CA ARG A 80 4.09 11.72 -14.28
C ARG A 80 3.47 11.24 -15.57
N HIS A 81 4.29 10.81 -16.53
CA HIS A 81 3.80 10.33 -17.82
C HIS A 81 3.02 9.01 -17.69
N ALA A 82 3.41 8.15 -16.74
CA ALA A 82 2.77 6.87 -16.50
C ALA A 82 1.59 6.93 -15.51
N ILE A 83 1.37 8.07 -14.83
CA ILE A 83 0.28 8.20 -13.85
C ILE A 83 -1.04 8.43 -14.58
N VAL A 84 -2.03 7.58 -14.32
CA VAL A 84 -3.44 7.76 -14.69
C VAL A 84 -4.07 8.66 -13.63
N THR A 85 -4.49 9.86 -14.03
CA THR A 85 -5.14 10.81 -13.11
C THR A 85 -6.61 10.50 -12.96
N ASP A 86 -7.14 10.60 -11.74
CA ASP A 86 -8.55 10.35 -11.39
C ASP A 86 -9.12 9.09 -12.06
N VAL A 87 -8.54 7.94 -11.72
CA VAL A 87 -8.81 6.65 -12.39
C VAL A 87 -10.28 6.21 -12.34
N LEU A 88 -11.10 6.82 -11.49
CA LEU A 88 -12.53 6.54 -11.34
C LEU A 88 -13.44 7.53 -12.11
N GLN A 89 -12.90 8.53 -12.79
CA GLN A 89 -13.67 9.62 -13.40
C GLN A 89 -14.81 9.15 -14.32
N GLU A 90 -14.58 8.09 -15.09
CA GLU A 90 -15.61 7.56 -16.01
C GLU A 90 -16.69 6.72 -15.33
N ARG A 91 -16.50 6.33 -14.05
CA ARG A 91 -17.32 5.34 -13.35
C ARG A 91 -18.01 5.88 -12.12
N SER A 92 -17.55 7.02 -11.63
CA SER A 92 -18.06 7.64 -10.41
C SER A 92 -18.17 9.14 -10.61
N THR A 93 -19.24 9.73 -10.07
CA THR A 93 -19.40 11.19 -9.98
C THR A 93 -18.54 11.81 -8.88
N VAL A 94 -17.79 10.99 -8.16
CA VAL A 94 -16.96 11.39 -7.03
C VAL A 94 -15.50 11.32 -7.43
N PHE A 95 -14.75 12.35 -7.06
CA PHE A 95 -13.29 12.42 -7.28
C PHE A 95 -12.62 11.15 -6.72
N GLY A 96 -11.79 10.52 -7.55
CA GLY A 96 -11.09 9.29 -7.22
C GLY A 96 -9.66 9.56 -6.72
N PHE A 97 -8.78 8.66 -7.05
CA PHE A 97 -7.36 8.73 -6.78
C PHE A 97 -6.58 8.53 -8.09
N ASP A 98 -5.30 8.85 -8.07
CA ASP A 98 -4.40 8.60 -9.19
C ASP A 98 -3.77 7.21 -9.08
N LEU A 99 -3.50 6.58 -10.22
CA LEU A 99 -2.91 5.25 -10.30
C LEU A 99 -1.64 5.25 -11.14
N LEU A 100 -0.57 4.69 -10.62
CA LEU A 100 0.57 4.24 -11.41
C LEU A 100 0.42 2.73 -11.66
N PRO A 101 0.02 2.32 -12.88
CA PRO A 101 -0.35 0.94 -13.17
C PRO A 101 0.84 -0.01 -13.20
N SER A 102 0.61 -1.26 -12.85
CA SER A 102 1.61 -2.32 -12.88
C SER A 102 1.84 -2.90 -14.27
N ASP A 103 2.91 -3.71 -14.36
CA ASP A 103 3.31 -4.47 -15.54
C ASP A 103 3.76 -5.88 -15.16
N PRO A 104 3.31 -6.93 -15.88
CA PRO A 104 3.81 -8.30 -15.68
C PRO A 104 5.34 -8.44 -15.78
N ASN A 105 6.00 -7.57 -16.56
CA ASN A 105 7.45 -7.57 -16.70
C ASN A 105 8.19 -7.19 -15.39
N LEU A 106 7.48 -6.75 -14.34
CA LEU A 106 8.08 -6.57 -13.02
C LEU A 106 8.69 -7.86 -12.45
N VAL A 107 8.29 -9.03 -12.95
CA VAL A 107 8.94 -10.32 -12.63
C VAL A 107 10.42 -10.29 -13.03
N ASP A 108 10.77 -9.66 -14.15
CA ASP A 108 12.13 -9.61 -14.66
C ASP A 108 13.04 -8.66 -13.85
N VAL A 109 12.44 -7.70 -13.17
CA VAL A 109 13.16 -6.75 -12.29
C VAL A 109 13.87 -7.48 -11.16
N ASP A 110 13.28 -8.55 -10.63
CA ASP A 110 13.85 -9.36 -9.55
C ASP A 110 15.17 -10.03 -9.97
N LEU A 111 15.32 -10.34 -11.25
CA LEU A 111 16.51 -10.95 -11.82
C LEU A 111 17.61 -9.92 -12.10
N GLN A 112 17.27 -8.66 -12.29
CA GLN A 112 18.18 -7.60 -12.71
C GLN A 112 18.71 -6.75 -11.54
N LEU A 113 17.94 -6.62 -10.46
CA LEU A 113 18.29 -5.78 -9.31
C LEU A 113 19.05 -6.58 -8.24
N THR A 114 20.28 -7.00 -8.55
CA THR A 114 21.17 -7.63 -7.57
C THR A 114 21.99 -6.63 -6.76
N ASP A 115 22.09 -5.37 -7.21
CA ASP A 115 22.98 -4.36 -6.65
C ASP A 115 22.28 -3.36 -5.72
N PHE A 116 23.04 -2.81 -4.77
CA PHE A 116 22.63 -1.86 -3.76
C PHE A 116 21.92 -0.60 -4.33
N VAL A 117 22.37 -0.08 -5.47
CA VAL A 117 21.81 1.11 -6.13
C VAL A 117 20.33 0.91 -6.53
N GLY A 118 19.92 -0.35 -6.77
CA GLY A 118 18.54 -0.69 -7.11
C GLY A 118 17.52 -0.43 -6.00
N HIS A 119 17.92 -0.29 -4.73
CA HIS A 119 16.96 -0.16 -3.62
C HIS A 119 16.42 1.26 -3.40
N THR A 120 16.98 2.29 -4.01
CA THR A 120 16.56 3.68 -3.88
C THR A 120 15.82 4.23 -5.11
N ILE A 121 15.46 3.36 -6.04
CA ILE A 121 14.83 3.76 -7.31
C ILE A 121 13.51 4.49 -7.05
N LEU A 122 12.58 3.87 -6.34
CA LEU A 122 11.26 4.48 -6.08
C LEU A 122 11.37 5.77 -5.27
N GLN A 123 12.29 5.85 -4.32
CA GLN A 123 12.47 7.09 -3.54
C GLN A 123 12.77 8.28 -4.46
N ARG A 124 13.70 8.11 -5.41
CA ARG A 124 14.05 9.18 -6.36
C ARG A 124 12.87 9.62 -7.21
N TYR A 125 12.05 8.67 -7.68
CA TYR A 125 10.85 9.00 -8.44
C TYR A 125 9.77 9.67 -7.59
N PHE A 126 9.63 9.27 -6.33
CA PHE A 126 8.66 9.89 -5.42
C PHE A 126 9.10 11.30 -4.99
N ASP A 127 10.40 11.57 -4.93
CA ASP A 127 10.94 12.91 -4.70
C ASP A 127 10.52 13.90 -5.82
N ASP A 128 10.41 13.43 -7.07
CA ASP A 128 9.94 14.24 -8.21
C ASP A 128 8.48 14.71 -8.07
N ILE A 129 7.66 13.99 -7.33
CA ILE A 129 6.21 14.24 -7.16
C ILE A 129 5.81 14.52 -5.71
N GLN A 130 6.77 14.74 -4.81
CA GLN A 130 6.59 14.80 -3.35
C GLN A 130 5.58 15.86 -2.84
N ASN A 131 5.23 16.85 -3.63
CA ASN A 131 4.28 17.91 -3.23
C ASN A 131 2.94 17.81 -3.96
N GLU A 132 2.76 16.80 -4.80
CA GLU A 132 1.55 16.62 -5.60
C GLU A 132 0.50 15.80 -4.83
N TYR A 133 0.95 14.93 -3.91
CA TYR A 133 0.10 14.01 -3.15
C TYR A 133 0.22 14.22 -1.65
N ASP A 134 -0.86 13.94 -0.93
CA ASP A 134 -0.85 13.81 0.53
C ASP A 134 -0.34 12.42 0.93
N TYR A 135 -0.73 11.38 0.15
CA TYR A 135 -0.34 9.99 0.35
C TYR A 135 0.04 9.31 -0.96
N ILE A 136 1.11 8.51 -0.92
CA ILE A 136 1.46 7.52 -1.95
C ILE A 136 1.33 6.15 -1.29
N ILE A 137 0.43 5.30 -1.80
CA ILE A 137 0.15 3.96 -1.29
C ILE A 137 0.73 2.94 -2.27
N CYS A 138 1.73 2.18 -1.83
CA CYS A 138 2.36 1.14 -2.63
C CYS A 138 1.70 -0.21 -2.34
N ASP A 139 0.99 -0.78 -3.31
CA ASP A 139 0.44 -2.14 -3.25
C ASP A 139 1.49 -3.15 -3.67
N CYS A 140 1.96 -3.97 -2.72
CA CYS A 140 3.08 -4.87 -2.94
C CYS A 140 2.66 -6.33 -3.12
N PRO A 141 3.45 -7.13 -3.89
CA PRO A 141 3.25 -8.58 -4.01
C PRO A 141 3.46 -9.30 -2.67
N PRO A 142 3.03 -10.58 -2.55
CA PRO A 142 3.14 -11.36 -1.31
C PRO A 142 4.55 -11.95 -1.10
N ASN A 143 5.60 -11.16 -1.35
CA ASN A 143 6.98 -11.59 -1.21
C ASN A 143 7.89 -10.42 -0.77
N PHE A 144 9.15 -10.72 -0.46
CA PHE A 144 10.16 -9.74 -0.02
C PHE A 144 11.23 -9.54 -1.09
N ASN A 145 10.77 -9.39 -2.34
CA ASN A 145 11.60 -9.21 -3.51
C ASN A 145 12.24 -7.81 -3.60
N PRO A 146 13.14 -7.53 -4.56
CA PRO A 146 13.73 -6.22 -4.77
C PRO A 146 12.72 -5.08 -4.93
N VAL A 147 11.59 -5.31 -5.62
CA VAL A 147 10.53 -4.30 -5.81
C VAL A 147 9.88 -3.94 -4.47
N THR A 148 9.51 -4.93 -3.64
CA THR A 148 8.96 -4.72 -2.29
C THR A 148 9.97 -4.01 -1.38
N LYS A 149 11.28 -4.37 -1.44
CA LYS A 149 12.33 -3.69 -0.69
C LYS A 149 12.47 -2.23 -1.12
N ASN A 150 12.37 -1.93 -2.42
CA ASN A 150 12.34 -0.56 -2.94
C ASN A 150 11.18 0.25 -2.36
N SER A 151 9.99 -0.33 -2.33
CA SER A 151 8.82 0.30 -1.72
C SER A 151 9.07 0.64 -0.25
N LEU A 152 9.61 -0.30 0.54
CA LEU A 152 9.93 -0.06 1.95
C LEU A 152 10.99 1.03 2.13
N TRP A 153 12.01 1.10 1.28
CA TRP A 153 13.03 2.15 1.32
C TRP A 153 12.45 3.55 1.06
N ALA A 154 11.49 3.65 0.15
CA ALA A 154 10.80 4.89 -0.15
C ALA A 154 9.74 5.27 0.89
N SER A 155 9.39 4.37 1.82
CA SER A 155 8.22 4.54 2.69
C SER A 155 8.53 5.20 4.04
N ASP A 156 7.57 5.97 4.53
CA ASP A 156 7.51 6.48 5.89
C ASP A 156 6.94 5.46 6.86
N ALA A 157 5.98 4.68 6.39
CA ALA A 157 5.32 3.63 7.16
C ALA A 157 4.96 2.43 6.30
N TYR A 158 4.63 1.31 6.94
CA TYR A 158 4.02 0.16 6.27
C TYR A 158 2.82 -0.35 7.04
N ILE A 159 1.82 -0.87 6.32
CA ILE A 159 0.59 -1.47 6.86
C ILE A 159 0.56 -2.94 6.50
N VAL A 160 0.08 -3.76 7.44
CA VAL A 160 0.03 -5.22 7.31
C VAL A 160 -1.43 -5.70 7.35
N PRO A 161 -2.12 -5.80 6.20
CA PRO A 161 -3.42 -6.47 6.15
C PRO A 161 -3.28 -7.93 6.54
N THR A 162 -4.13 -8.41 7.44
CA THR A 162 -4.00 -9.73 8.07
C THR A 162 -5.36 -10.38 8.26
N VAL A 163 -5.53 -11.61 7.75
CA VAL A 163 -6.69 -12.44 8.08
C VAL A 163 -6.48 -13.05 9.47
N PRO A 164 -7.50 -13.12 10.33
CA PRO A 164 -7.37 -13.70 11.66
C PRO A 164 -7.32 -15.25 11.60
N ASP A 165 -6.15 -15.77 11.20
CA ASP A 165 -5.82 -17.18 11.19
C ASP A 165 -4.37 -17.40 11.67
N PHE A 166 -4.04 -18.65 12.01
CA PHE A 166 -2.73 -19.02 12.56
C PHE A 166 -1.55 -18.58 11.67
N LEU A 167 -1.60 -18.90 10.39
CA LEU A 167 -0.50 -18.62 9.46
C LEU A 167 -0.30 -17.11 9.23
N SER A 168 -1.40 -16.37 9.10
CA SER A 168 -1.35 -14.91 8.93
C SER A 168 -0.80 -14.23 10.17
N THR A 169 -1.22 -14.65 11.37
CA THR A 169 -0.73 -14.11 12.65
C THR A 169 0.76 -14.36 12.83
N TYR A 170 1.22 -15.58 12.55
CA TYR A 170 2.64 -15.93 12.59
C TYR A 170 3.46 -15.09 11.58
N GLY A 171 2.89 -14.85 10.40
CA GLY A 171 3.50 -14.06 9.31
C GLY A 171 3.83 -12.62 9.71
N ILE A 172 3.08 -11.99 10.61
CA ILE A 172 3.34 -10.62 11.08
C ILE A 172 4.73 -10.51 11.71
N GLY A 173 5.06 -11.42 12.61
CA GLY A 173 6.36 -11.45 13.29
C GLY A 173 7.52 -11.70 12.32
N LEU A 174 7.34 -12.57 11.32
CA LEU A 174 8.32 -12.81 10.27
C LEU A 174 8.57 -11.56 9.43
N LEU A 175 7.49 -10.89 9.01
CA LEU A 175 7.56 -9.67 8.21
C LEU A 175 8.30 -8.56 8.98
N ARG A 176 7.93 -8.32 10.23
CA ARG A 176 8.58 -7.33 11.09
C ARG A 176 10.09 -7.60 11.24
N ARG A 177 10.48 -8.87 11.46
CA ARG A 177 11.91 -9.26 11.49
C ARG A 177 12.62 -8.99 10.18
N SER A 178 11.97 -9.29 9.04
CA SER A 178 12.54 -9.04 7.70
C SER A 178 12.75 -7.55 7.43
N VAL A 179 11.78 -6.70 7.80
CA VAL A 179 11.92 -5.24 7.71
C VAL A 179 13.05 -4.77 8.62
N ASN A 180 13.08 -5.17 9.88
CA ASN A 180 14.14 -4.79 10.81
C ASN A 180 15.53 -5.21 10.31
N LYS A 181 15.65 -6.41 9.73
CA LYS A 181 16.93 -6.88 9.14
C LYS A 181 17.33 -6.05 7.93
N LEU A 182 16.38 -5.65 7.07
CA LEU A 182 16.66 -4.81 5.90
C LEU A 182 17.28 -3.45 6.32
N PHE A 183 16.81 -2.87 7.42
CA PHE A 183 17.24 -1.57 7.92
C PHE A 183 18.25 -1.65 9.09
N ALA A 184 18.76 -2.84 9.41
CA ALA A 184 19.77 -3.00 10.46
C ALA A 184 21.07 -2.24 10.12
N PRO A 185 21.84 -1.74 11.10
CA PRO A 185 23.14 -1.11 10.88
C PRO A 185 24.12 -1.95 10.08
N THR A 186 24.03 -3.27 10.24
CA THR A 186 24.86 -4.29 9.56
C THR A 186 24.32 -4.71 8.21
N SER A 187 23.16 -4.17 7.78
CA SER A 187 22.58 -4.50 6.49
C SER A 187 23.47 -3.98 5.36
N PRO A 188 23.83 -4.81 4.38
CA PRO A 188 24.58 -4.37 3.21
C PRO A 188 23.80 -3.36 2.34
N TYR A 189 22.50 -3.23 2.62
CA TYR A 189 21.57 -2.36 1.88
C TYR A 189 21.35 -1.00 2.56
N ARG A 190 21.96 -0.74 3.73
CA ARG A 190 21.75 0.51 4.46
C ARG A 190 22.56 1.66 3.84
N THR A 191 21.85 2.70 3.42
CA THR A 191 22.44 4.04 3.26
C THR A 191 22.36 4.76 4.61
N ALA A 192 23.39 5.49 4.99
CA ALA A 192 23.50 6.15 6.29
C ALA A 192 22.37 7.16 6.61
N THR A 193 21.55 7.53 5.63
CA THR A 193 20.61 8.64 5.68
C THR A 193 19.12 8.28 5.69
N ALA A 194 18.73 7.04 5.32
CA ALA A 194 17.31 6.69 5.25
C ALA A 194 16.85 6.02 6.56
N PRO A 195 15.93 6.64 7.33
CA PRO A 195 15.33 6.01 8.49
C PRO A 195 14.40 4.88 8.07
N ALA A 196 14.38 3.79 8.85
CA ALA A 196 13.45 2.67 8.63
C ALA A 196 11.99 3.14 8.62
N PRO A 197 11.13 2.53 7.79
CA PRO A 197 9.69 2.78 7.87
C PRO A 197 9.15 2.25 9.20
N VAL A 198 8.16 2.97 9.75
CA VAL A 198 7.50 2.57 11.00
C VAL A 198 6.32 1.65 10.66
N LEU A 199 6.01 0.67 11.53
CA LEU A 199 4.76 -0.07 11.42
C LEU A 199 3.59 0.89 11.68
N GLY A 200 2.87 1.27 10.61
CA GLY A 200 1.70 2.16 10.67
C GLY A 200 0.49 1.44 11.27
N GLY A 201 0.44 0.12 11.13
CA GLY A 201 -0.56 -0.71 11.79
C GLY A 201 -0.81 -2.04 11.12
N ILE A 202 -1.41 -2.95 11.90
CA ILE A 202 -1.93 -4.24 11.45
C ILE A 202 -3.42 -4.07 11.23
N LEU A 203 -3.90 -4.27 9.99
CA LEU A 203 -5.31 -4.15 9.62
C LEU A 203 -5.94 -5.54 9.51
N LEU A 204 -6.82 -5.89 10.43
CA LEU A 204 -7.55 -7.15 10.41
C LEU A 204 -8.61 -7.12 9.30
N THR A 205 -8.56 -8.10 8.42
CA THR A 205 -9.36 -8.18 7.19
C THR A 205 -10.11 -9.50 7.10
N ARG A 206 -11.13 -9.55 6.25
CA ARG A 206 -11.92 -10.75 5.97
C ARG A 206 -12.45 -11.42 7.24
N ILE A 207 -12.95 -10.59 8.16
CA ILE A 207 -13.49 -11.05 9.43
C ILE A 207 -14.83 -11.76 9.19
N LYS A 208 -14.93 -13.01 9.62
CA LYS A 208 -16.18 -13.79 9.65
C LYS A 208 -16.74 -13.74 11.06
N THR A 209 -17.80 -12.97 11.27
CA THR A 209 -18.39 -12.74 12.60
C THR A 209 -19.00 -14.00 13.23
N ASN A 210 -19.41 -14.97 12.38
CA ASN A 210 -19.96 -16.26 12.79
C ASN A 210 -18.89 -17.34 13.09
N VAL A 211 -17.59 -17.01 12.97
CA VAL A 211 -16.48 -17.95 13.19
C VAL A 211 -15.77 -17.61 14.49
N LYS A 212 -16.00 -18.38 15.56
CA LYS A 212 -15.38 -18.18 16.89
C LYS A 212 -13.85 -18.09 16.83
N LEU A 213 -13.23 -18.87 15.96
CA LEU A 213 -11.77 -18.91 15.80
C LEU A 213 -11.24 -17.55 15.27
N HIS A 214 -11.99 -16.85 14.40
CA HIS A 214 -11.62 -15.49 13.96
C HIS A 214 -11.60 -14.51 15.14
N ALA A 215 -12.61 -14.56 16.02
CA ALA A 215 -12.64 -13.72 17.21
C ALA A 215 -11.41 -13.98 18.11
N GLN A 216 -11.09 -15.25 18.37
CA GLN A 216 -9.91 -15.62 19.16
C GLN A 216 -8.60 -15.09 18.56
N TYR A 217 -8.38 -15.26 17.26
CA TYR A 217 -7.18 -14.72 16.60
C TYR A 217 -7.14 -13.20 16.58
N CYS A 218 -8.27 -12.53 16.45
CA CYS A 218 -8.33 -11.07 16.58
C CYS A 218 -7.86 -10.60 17.97
N GLU A 219 -8.30 -11.29 19.04
CA GLU A 219 -7.86 -11.01 20.41
C GLU A 219 -6.37 -11.30 20.58
N THR A 220 -5.89 -12.44 20.07
CA THR A 220 -4.47 -12.81 20.11
C THR A 220 -3.60 -11.74 19.44
N VAL A 221 -3.96 -11.31 18.22
CA VAL A 221 -3.21 -10.28 17.51
C VAL A 221 -3.21 -8.94 18.27
N ARG A 222 -4.34 -8.55 18.87
CA ARG A 222 -4.41 -7.33 19.70
C ARG A 222 -3.59 -7.43 20.98
N TYR A 223 -3.50 -8.63 21.56
CA TYR A 223 -2.68 -8.90 22.73
C TYR A 223 -1.18 -8.88 22.41
N ASP A 224 -0.77 -9.53 21.32
CA ASP A 224 0.62 -9.64 20.90
C ASP A 224 1.20 -8.31 20.34
N TYR A 225 0.32 -7.44 19.80
CA TYR A 225 0.69 -6.16 19.16
C TYR A 225 -0.12 -4.99 19.75
N PRO A 226 0.06 -4.66 21.05
CA PRO A 226 -0.73 -3.65 21.74
C PRO A 226 -0.51 -2.27 21.11
N GLY A 227 -1.63 -1.61 20.74
CA GLY A 227 -1.60 -0.29 20.09
C GLY A 227 -1.24 -0.31 18.59
N GLU A 228 -0.71 -1.41 18.07
CA GLU A 228 -0.30 -1.52 16.65
C GLU A 228 -1.44 -2.01 15.74
N VAL A 229 -2.52 -2.56 16.28
CA VAL A 229 -3.67 -3.06 15.51
C VAL A 229 -4.68 -1.96 15.30
N PHE A 230 -5.19 -1.82 14.06
CA PHE A 230 -6.33 -0.92 13.79
C PHE A 230 -7.53 -1.29 14.66
N LYS A 231 -8.26 -0.26 15.13
CA LYS A 231 -9.52 -0.46 15.87
C LYS A 231 -10.58 -1.05 14.96
N HIS A 232 -10.69 -0.47 13.76
CA HIS A 232 -11.63 -0.89 12.73
C HIS A 232 -11.09 -2.06 11.93
N THR A 233 -11.99 -2.91 11.43
CA THR A 233 -11.67 -4.13 10.70
C THR A 233 -12.48 -4.22 9.42
N ILE A 234 -12.08 -5.07 8.48
CA ILE A 234 -12.81 -5.32 7.24
C ILE A 234 -13.50 -6.68 7.32
N SER A 235 -14.82 -6.69 7.18
CA SER A 235 -15.63 -7.91 7.14
C SER A 235 -15.38 -8.72 5.87
N ASP A 236 -15.46 -10.05 5.95
CA ASP A 236 -15.48 -10.91 4.76
C ASP A 236 -16.82 -10.77 4.06
N SER A 237 -16.80 -10.31 2.79
CA SER A 237 -18.01 -10.07 2.03
C SER A 237 -17.80 -10.32 0.54
N ILE A 238 -18.80 -10.88 -0.11
CA ILE A 238 -18.86 -11.06 -1.55
C ILE A 238 -18.87 -9.71 -2.28
N LEU A 239 -19.40 -8.66 -1.65
CA LEU A 239 -19.47 -7.31 -2.23
C LEU A 239 -18.08 -6.75 -2.56
N VAL A 240 -17.03 -7.16 -1.84
CA VAL A 240 -15.65 -6.78 -2.16
C VAL A 240 -15.20 -7.39 -3.49
N ALA A 241 -15.59 -8.64 -3.76
CA ALA A 241 -15.30 -9.28 -5.04
C ALA A 241 -16.12 -8.66 -6.17
N ASP A 242 -17.39 -8.35 -5.91
CA ASP A 242 -18.28 -7.68 -6.86
C ASP A 242 -17.78 -6.28 -7.21
N ALA A 243 -17.28 -5.53 -6.22
CA ALA A 243 -16.65 -4.22 -6.43
C ALA A 243 -15.45 -4.31 -7.38
N ALA A 244 -14.57 -5.29 -7.17
CA ALA A 244 -13.43 -5.53 -8.05
C ALA A 244 -13.87 -5.95 -9.46
N HIS A 245 -14.89 -6.82 -9.58
CA HIS A 245 -15.46 -7.24 -10.86
C HIS A 245 -16.04 -6.06 -11.65
N ASN A 246 -16.78 -5.19 -10.95
CA ASN A 246 -17.41 -4.01 -11.54
C ASN A 246 -16.41 -2.83 -11.69
N ARG A 247 -15.19 -2.97 -11.20
CA ARG A 247 -14.14 -1.93 -11.17
C ARG A 247 -14.62 -0.64 -10.50
N LEU A 248 -15.47 -0.77 -9.52
CA LEU A 248 -16.00 0.34 -8.72
C LEU A 248 -15.78 0.04 -7.24
N PRO A 249 -14.79 0.65 -6.60
CA PRO A 249 -14.56 0.48 -5.17
C PRO A 249 -15.82 0.81 -4.35
N ILE A 250 -16.07 0.07 -3.27
CA ILE A 250 -17.20 0.29 -2.38
C ILE A 250 -17.20 1.73 -1.85
N SER A 251 -16.03 2.24 -1.52
CA SER A 251 -15.85 3.63 -1.10
C SER A 251 -16.20 4.67 -2.18
N ALA A 252 -16.32 4.28 -3.45
CA ALA A 252 -16.72 5.14 -4.56
C ALA A 252 -18.23 5.09 -4.86
N ILE A 253 -19.00 4.18 -4.25
CA ILE A 253 -20.43 4.07 -4.48
C ILE A 253 -21.13 5.35 -3.95
N PRO A 254 -21.85 6.11 -4.81
CA PRO A 254 -22.44 7.39 -4.39
C PRO A 254 -23.51 7.25 -3.32
N LEU A 255 -24.33 6.22 -3.41
CA LEU A 255 -25.47 5.93 -2.51
C LEU A 255 -25.48 4.44 -2.17
N PRO A 256 -24.60 4.00 -1.24
CA PRO A 256 -24.56 2.60 -0.83
C PRO A 256 -25.88 2.15 -0.21
N LYS A 257 -26.28 0.90 -0.46
CA LYS A 257 -27.54 0.32 0.02
C LYS A 257 -27.32 -1.01 0.72
N GLY A 258 -28.19 -1.34 1.66
CA GLY A 258 -28.12 -2.63 2.35
C GLY A 258 -26.73 -2.88 2.97
N HIS A 259 -26.16 -4.04 2.73
CA HIS A 259 -24.84 -4.43 3.27
C HIS A 259 -23.66 -3.62 2.74
N GLU A 260 -23.82 -2.86 1.64
CA GLU A 260 -22.79 -1.94 1.16
C GLU A 260 -22.53 -0.82 2.16
N VAL A 261 -23.56 -0.38 2.89
CA VAL A 261 -23.49 0.70 3.90
C VAL A 261 -22.49 0.35 4.99
N ASP A 262 -22.51 -0.90 5.47
CA ASP A 262 -21.64 -1.36 6.55
C ASP A 262 -20.17 -1.36 6.11
N LEU A 263 -19.87 -1.89 4.92
CA LEU A 263 -18.52 -1.91 4.36
C LEU A 263 -18.01 -0.50 4.02
N TYR A 264 -18.88 0.32 3.44
CA TYR A 264 -18.58 1.72 3.14
C TYR A 264 -18.18 2.48 4.41
N GLN A 265 -18.94 2.26 5.51
CA GLN A 265 -18.63 2.89 6.78
C GLN A 265 -17.31 2.35 7.37
N GLN A 266 -17.08 1.04 7.30
CA GLN A 266 -15.80 0.44 7.72
C GLN A 266 -14.61 1.08 6.99
N PHE A 267 -14.65 1.18 5.67
CA PHE A 267 -13.55 1.80 4.91
C PHE A 267 -13.36 3.28 5.22
N LYS A 268 -14.44 4.03 5.42
CA LYS A 268 -14.37 5.43 5.86
C LYS A 268 -13.70 5.56 7.23
N GLU A 269 -14.08 4.74 8.20
CA GLU A 269 -13.51 4.75 9.55
C GLU A 269 -12.03 4.33 9.55
N ILE A 270 -11.68 3.31 8.76
CA ILE A 270 -10.30 2.87 8.56
C ILE A 270 -9.45 4.00 7.97
N ALA A 271 -9.97 4.74 6.98
CA ALA A 271 -9.26 5.87 6.40
C ALA A 271 -9.03 7.02 7.41
N GLY A 272 -10.01 7.29 8.28
CA GLY A 272 -9.85 8.26 9.37
C GLY A 272 -8.80 7.83 10.40
N GLU A 273 -8.82 6.55 10.79
CA GLU A 273 -7.82 5.98 11.69
C GLU A 273 -6.43 5.96 11.05
N PHE A 274 -6.34 5.63 9.75
CA PHE A 274 -5.09 5.67 8.97
C PHE A 274 -4.44 7.06 9.02
N ILE A 275 -5.20 8.12 8.76
CA ILE A 275 -4.68 9.49 8.83
C ILE A 275 -4.04 9.76 10.18
N SER A 276 -4.75 9.42 11.27
CA SER A 276 -4.28 9.64 12.64
C SER A 276 -3.00 8.86 12.94
N ARG A 277 -2.93 7.59 12.51
CA ARG A 277 -1.76 6.71 12.69
C ARG A 277 -0.56 7.20 11.92
N ILE A 278 -0.72 7.55 10.64
CA ILE A 278 0.39 8.01 9.80
C ILE A 278 0.93 9.38 10.27
N GLN A 279 0.05 10.26 10.74
CA GLN A 279 0.50 11.51 11.37
C GLN A 279 1.33 11.25 12.63
N HIS A 280 0.93 10.30 13.46
CA HIS A 280 1.68 9.92 14.66
C HIS A 280 3.04 9.30 14.32
N THR A 281 3.12 8.37 13.35
CA THR A 281 4.38 7.77 12.91
C THR A 281 5.36 8.81 12.38
N ARG A 282 4.86 9.83 11.68
CA ARG A 282 5.67 10.96 11.21
C ARG A 282 6.32 11.74 12.35
N LEU A 283 5.59 11.97 13.44
CA LEU A 283 6.13 12.64 14.63
C LEU A 283 7.25 11.82 15.28
N LEU A 284 7.04 10.52 15.46
CA LEU A 284 8.04 9.60 16.00
C LEU A 284 9.31 9.58 15.15
N ARG A 285 9.16 9.52 13.83
CA ARG A 285 10.27 9.51 12.88
C ARG A 285 11.11 10.81 12.95
N LYS A 286 10.46 11.98 13.04
CA LYS A 286 11.15 13.26 13.22
C LYS A 286 11.92 13.32 14.52
N GLN A 287 11.37 12.80 15.61
CA GLN A 287 12.05 12.74 16.92
C GLN A 287 13.29 11.85 16.86
N ALA A 288 13.21 10.68 16.22
CA ALA A 288 14.34 9.77 16.07
C ALA A 288 15.49 10.40 15.25
N ILE A 289 15.18 11.11 14.17
CA ILE A 289 16.18 11.82 13.36
C ILE A 289 16.86 12.92 14.17
N SER A 290 16.09 13.71 14.95
CA SER A 290 16.64 14.81 15.76
C SER A 290 17.54 14.33 16.90
N GLN A 291 17.28 13.15 17.46
CA GLN A 291 18.12 12.52 18.48
C GLN A 291 19.43 11.99 17.89
N SER A 292 19.39 11.36 16.71
CA SER A 292 20.60 10.88 16.03
C SER A 292 21.56 12.00 15.63
N SER A 293 21.02 13.18 15.27
CA SER A 293 21.82 14.36 14.91
C SER A 293 22.48 15.06 16.10
N ARG A 294 22.05 14.77 17.34
CA ARG A 294 22.64 15.33 18.58
C ARG A 294 23.73 14.45 19.19
N THR A 295 23.87 13.22 18.68
CA THR A 295 24.82 12.23 19.22
C THR A 295 26.06 12.07 18.31
N MET A 296 26.08 12.76 17.17
CA MET A 296 27.25 12.98 16.30
C MET A 296 27.87 14.36 16.60
#